data_e28a3fbdfeafd3964db158ca0ac274cb
#
_entry.id   e28a3fbdfeafd3964db158ca0ac274cb
#
_cell.length_a   1.000
_cell.length_b   1.000
_cell.length_c   1.000
_cell.angle_alpha   90.00
_cell.angle_beta   90.00
_cell.angle_gamma   90.00
#
_symmetry.space_group_name_H-M   'P 1'
#
loop_
_entity.id
_entity.type
_entity.pdbx_description
1 polymer ?
#
loop_
_entity_poly.entity_id
_entity_poly.type
_entity_poly.pdbx_seq_one_letter_code
_entity_poly.pdbx_strand_id
1 'polypeptide(L)'
;MDWSKRLEKITLKRNNKIKDFMHKVSRYVVNWCIEYNIDTIIIGKNDNWKQNIDLGKRLNQSFVQIPYDMFINQLKYKCEEVGIKIMLTEESYTSGTSFLDDETPTKENYDKNRRIKRRLFQSNKGILINADVNGAYQIIRKVSPNAFANGVEGVGLHPVKLNVA
;
A
#
# COMPACT_ATOMS: atom_id res chain seq x y z
N MET A 1 34.35 5.99 -12.05
CA MET A 1 33.53 6.13 -13.29
C MET A 1 32.83 7.48 -13.21
N ASP A 2 33.31 8.44 -13.99
CA ASP A 2 32.76 9.81 -13.97
C ASP A 2 31.38 9.85 -14.63
N TRP A 3 30.42 10.29 -13.85
CA TRP A 3 29.07 10.54 -14.37
C TRP A 3 29.10 11.71 -15.34
N SER A 4 28.69 11.50 -16.58
CA SER A 4 28.62 12.61 -17.52
C SER A 4 27.57 13.65 -17.06
N LYS A 5 27.83 14.95 -17.27
CA LYS A 5 26.89 16.06 -16.95
C LYS A 5 25.49 15.83 -17.54
N ARG A 6 25.39 15.09 -18.65
CA ARG A 6 24.10 14.73 -19.28
C ARG A 6 23.31 13.72 -18.43
N LEU A 7 23.98 12.69 -17.88
CA LEU A 7 23.35 11.69 -17.01
C LEU A 7 22.88 12.32 -15.70
N GLU A 8 23.67 13.23 -15.15
CA GLU A 8 23.31 13.99 -13.95
C GLU A 8 22.02 14.79 -14.16
N LYS A 9 21.92 15.57 -15.27
CA LYS A 9 20.72 16.33 -15.62
C LYS A 9 19.48 15.44 -15.81
N ILE A 10 19.63 14.28 -16.46
CA ILE A 10 18.54 13.32 -16.66
C ILE A 10 18.07 12.76 -15.31
N THR A 11 18.99 12.38 -14.45
CA THR A 11 18.71 11.87 -13.11
C THR A 11 17.99 12.91 -12.25
N LEU A 12 18.47 14.14 -12.24
CA LEU A 12 17.85 15.25 -11.52
C LEU A 12 16.41 15.49 -12.02
N LYS A 13 16.21 15.56 -13.33
CA LYS A 13 14.88 15.75 -13.94
C LYS A 13 13.92 14.61 -13.55
N ARG A 14 14.39 13.35 -13.59
CA ARG A 14 13.60 12.19 -13.15
C ARG A 14 13.23 12.31 -11.68
N ASN A 15 14.19 12.59 -10.81
CA ASN A 15 13.97 12.68 -9.38
C ASN A 15 12.98 13.79 -9.00
N ASN A 16 13.08 14.96 -9.68
CA ASN A 16 12.14 16.05 -9.48
C ASN A 16 10.71 15.68 -9.91
N LYS A 17 10.55 14.98 -11.05
CA LYS A 17 9.24 14.46 -11.48
C LYS A 17 8.64 13.47 -10.48
N ILE A 18 9.47 12.56 -9.95
CA ILE A 18 9.02 11.60 -8.93
C ILE A 18 8.58 12.34 -7.66
N LYS A 19 9.39 13.29 -7.21
CA LYS A 19 9.07 14.10 -6.02
C LYS A 19 7.75 14.87 -6.19
N ASP A 20 7.56 15.56 -7.33
CA ASP A 20 6.33 16.26 -7.67
C ASP A 20 5.12 15.31 -7.67
N PHE A 21 5.25 14.17 -8.33
CA PHE A 21 4.21 13.14 -8.34
C PHE A 21 3.83 12.66 -6.92
N MET A 22 4.82 12.38 -6.06
CA MET A 22 4.56 11.97 -4.69
C MET A 22 3.85 13.07 -3.88
N HIS A 23 4.21 14.35 -4.11
CA HIS A 23 3.50 15.48 -3.50
C HIS A 23 2.03 15.55 -3.92
N LYS A 24 1.74 15.36 -5.21
CA LYS A 24 0.38 15.35 -5.74
C LYS A 24 -0.44 14.19 -5.18
N VAL A 25 0.11 12.97 -5.23
CA VAL A 25 -0.58 11.78 -4.73
C VAL A 25 -0.85 11.89 -3.22
N SER A 26 0.13 12.30 -2.43
CA SER A 26 -0.07 12.45 -0.98
C SER A 26 -1.10 13.53 -0.64
N ARG A 27 -1.14 14.65 -1.39
CA ARG A 27 -2.19 15.67 -1.21
C ARG A 27 -3.56 15.14 -1.62
N TYR A 28 -3.64 14.40 -2.73
CA TYR A 28 -4.88 13.76 -3.16
C TYR A 28 -5.44 12.82 -2.07
N VAL A 29 -4.61 11.96 -1.49
CA VAL A 29 -5.02 11.05 -0.42
C VAL A 29 -5.56 11.82 0.79
N VAL A 30 -4.86 12.87 1.23
CA VAL A 30 -5.30 13.68 2.38
C VAL A 30 -6.62 14.39 2.09
N ASN A 31 -6.77 14.99 0.92
CA ASN A 31 -8.02 15.65 0.53
C ASN A 31 -9.19 14.66 0.49
N TRP A 32 -8.94 13.46 -0.03
CA TRP A 32 -9.94 12.38 -0.04
C TRP A 32 -10.34 11.95 1.37
N CYS A 33 -9.38 11.81 2.27
CA CYS A 33 -9.67 11.52 3.68
C CYS A 33 -10.54 12.60 4.33
N ILE A 34 -10.27 13.88 4.04
CA ILE A 34 -11.11 15.01 4.54
C ILE A 34 -12.53 14.92 3.99
N GLU A 35 -12.67 14.71 2.67
CA GLU A 35 -13.95 14.61 1.99
C GLU A 35 -14.85 13.50 2.58
N TYR A 36 -14.23 12.36 2.92
CA TYR A 36 -14.95 11.18 3.45
C TYR A 36 -14.91 11.07 4.98
N ASN A 37 -14.48 12.12 5.70
CA ASN A 37 -14.34 12.14 7.16
C ASN A 37 -13.53 10.96 7.72
N ILE A 38 -12.44 10.60 7.04
CA ILE A 38 -11.49 9.58 7.48
C ILE A 38 -10.48 10.23 8.42
N ASP A 39 -10.44 9.78 9.66
CA ASP A 39 -9.57 10.32 10.71
C ASP A 39 -8.24 9.55 10.88
N THR A 40 -8.14 8.36 10.30
CA THR A 40 -6.98 7.49 10.49
C THR A 40 -6.57 6.79 9.20
N ILE A 41 -5.28 6.86 8.86
CA ILE A 41 -4.65 6.10 7.76
C ILE A 41 -3.75 5.05 8.37
N ILE A 42 -3.92 3.78 7.99
CA ILE A 42 -3.08 2.66 8.42
C ILE A 42 -2.21 2.22 7.25
N ILE A 43 -0.91 2.17 7.47
CA ILE A 43 0.07 1.80 6.43
C ILE A 43 0.83 0.56 6.89
N GLY A 44 0.77 -0.50 6.10
CA GLY A 44 1.63 -1.67 6.26
C GLY A 44 3.07 -1.33 5.86
N LYS A 45 4.01 -1.61 6.74
CA LYS A 45 5.44 -1.41 6.48
C LYS A 45 6.25 -2.44 7.25
N ASN A 46 6.90 -3.34 6.55
CA ASN A 46 7.86 -4.25 7.15
C ASN A 46 9.23 -3.57 7.28
N ASP A 47 9.92 -3.81 8.39
CA ASP A 47 11.31 -3.42 8.53
C ASP A 47 12.17 -4.18 7.52
N ASN A 48 13.11 -3.47 6.89
CA ASN A 48 14.05 -4.04 5.90
C ASN A 48 13.39 -4.67 4.65
N TRP A 49 12.15 -4.36 4.34
CA TRP A 49 11.42 -4.91 3.20
C TRP A 49 12.13 -4.75 1.83
N LYS A 50 13.06 -3.79 1.72
CA LYS A 50 13.87 -3.59 0.52
C LYS A 50 15.11 -4.49 0.46
N GLN A 51 15.52 -5.13 1.55
CA GLN A 51 16.81 -5.84 1.63
C GLN A 51 16.77 -7.28 1.15
N ASN A 52 15.61 -7.95 1.18
CA ASN A 52 15.46 -9.37 0.85
C ASN A 52 14.52 -9.63 -0.34
N ILE A 53 14.39 -8.66 -1.26
CA ILE A 53 13.53 -8.84 -2.42
C ILE A 53 14.32 -9.48 -3.55
N ASP A 54 13.99 -10.71 -3.90
CA ASP A 54 14.49 -11.41 -5.09
C ASP A 54 13.40 -11.49 -6.16
N LEU A 55 13.25 -10.41 -6.92
CA LEU A 55 12.37 -10.31 -8.09
C LEU A 55 13.16 -10.39 -9.41
N GLY A 56 14.46 -10.72 -9.33
CA GLY A 56 15.41 -10.66 -10.46
C GLY A 56 15.98 -9.26 -10.69
N LYS A 57 17.19 -9.19 -11.24
CA LYS A 57 18.02 -7.95 -11.35
C LYS A 57 17.28 -6.71 -11.87
N ARG A 58 16.47 -6.87 -12.92
CA ARG A 58 15.78 -5.75 -13.60
C ARG A 58 14.60 -5.19 -12.79
N LEU A 59 13.83 -6.08 -12.15
CA LEU A 59 12.69 -5.70 -11.32
C LEU A 59 13.15 -5.15 -9.97
N ASN A 60 14.20 -5.72 -9.38
CA ASN A 60 14.79 -5.20 -8.14
C ASN A 60 15.29 -3.76 -8.30
N GLN A 61 15.97 -3.42 -9.39
CA GLN A 61 16.40 -2.05 -9.66
C GLN A 61 15.22 -1.08 -9.76
N SER A 62 14.14 -1.47 -10.44
CA SER A 62 12.95 -0.62 -10.58
C SER A 62 12.21 -0.46 -9.24
N PHE A 63 12.13 -1.53 -8.45
CA PHE A 63 11.40 -1.55 -7.18
C PHE A 63 12.11 -0.76 -6.07
N VAL A 64 13.43 -0.91 -5.97
CA VAL A 64 14.26 -0.17 -4.99
C VAL A 64 14.23 1.34 -5.25
N GLN A 65 13.94 1.76 -6.48
CA GLN A 65 13.88 3.18 -6.85
C GLN A 65 12.57 3.88 -6.47
N ILE A 66 11.50 3.14 -6.06
CA ILE A 66 10.25 3.77 -5.60
C ILE A 66 10.49 4.38 -4.20
N PRO A 67 10.33 5.69 -4.04
CA PRO A 67 10.65 6.36 -2.77
C PRO A 67 9.47 6.28 -1.78
N TYR A 68 9.15 5.08 -1.30
CA TYR A 68 8.05 4.86 -0.35
C TYR A 68 8.20 5.68 0.94
N ASP A 69 9.42 5.76 1.48
CA ASP A 69 9.66 6.55 2.69
C ASP A 69 9.39 8.05 2.46
N MET A 70 9.71 8.56 1.26
CA MET A 70 9.35 9.93 0.88
C MET A 70 7.83 10.11 0.88
N PHE A 71 7.09 9.18 0.28
CA PHE A 71 5.63 9.22 0.24
C PHE A 71 5.01 9.16 1.64
N ILE A 72 5.47 8.22 2.48
CA ILE A 72 5.00 8.09 3.86
C ILE A 72 5.29 9.36 4.66
N ASN A 73 6.48 9.95 4.52
CA ASN A 73 6.83 11.19 5.21
C ASN A 73 5.97 12.37 4.73
N GLN A 74 5.68 12.44 3.43
CA GLN A 74 4.77 13.46 2.88
C GLN A 74 3.34 13.30 3.37
N LEU A 75 2.85 12.07 3.52
CA LEU A 75 1.56 11.82 4.15
C LEU A 75 1.56 12.26 5.61
N LYS A 76 2.59 11.89 6.39
CA LYS A 76 2.68 12.20 7.82
C LYS A 76 2.48 13.69 8.10
N TYR A 77 3.31 14.56 7.54
CA TYR A 77 3.19 15.99 7.85
C TYR A 77 1.90 16.61 7.31
N LYS A 78 1.41 16.17 6.13
CA LYS A 78 0.15 16.69 5.57
C LYS A 78 -1.08 16.23 6.34
N CYS A 79 -1.06 15.02 6.89
CA CYS A 79 -2.12 14.51 7.77
C CYS A 79 -2.10 15.22 9.12
N GLU A 80 -0.92 15.48 9.67
CA GLU A 80 -0.75 16.23 10.92
C GLU A 80 -1.34 17.65 10.80
N GLU A 81 -1.12 18.35 9.68
CA GLU A 81 -1.70 19.67 9.41
C GLU A 81 -3.23 19.71 9.51
N VAL A 82 -3.92 18.59 9.26
CA VAL A 82 -5.39 18.50 9.21
C VAL A 82 -5.98 17.58 10.29
N GLY A 83 -5.16 17.11 11.23
CA GLY A 83 -5.61 16.28 12.36
C GLY A 83 -5.89 14.82 12.00
N ILE A 84 -5.43 14.31 10.85
CA ILE A 84 -5.56 12.89 10.47
C ILE A 84 -4.40 12.10 11.08
N LYS A 85 -4.71 11.01 11.76
CA LYS A 85 -3.73 10.11 12.38
C LYS A 85 -3.12 9.15 11.35
N ILE A 86 -1.80 8.95 11.40
CA ILE A 86 -1.13 7.88 10.65
C ILE A 86 -0.61 6.82 11.62
N MET A 87 -0.94 5.56 11.33
CA MET A 87 -0.45 4.39 12.05
C MET A 87 0.36 3.51 11.11
N LEU A 88 1.57 3.14 11.53
CA LEU A 88 2.39 2.15 10.83
C LEU A 88 2.22 0.79 11.52
N THR A 89 2.09 -0.26 10.74
CA THR A 89 2.00 -1.63 11.25
C THR A 89 2.77 -2.58 10.37
N GLU A 90 3.18 -3.69 10.95
CA GLU A 90 3.80 -4.80 10.25
C GLU A 90 2.75 -5.56 9.45
N GLU A 91 3.08 -6.01 8.23
CA GLU A 91 2.13 -6.59 7.26
C GLU A 91 2.25 -8.12 7.08
N SER A 92 2.96 -8.83 7.98
CA SER A 92 3.08 -10.29 7.89
C SER A 92 1.72 -10.97 7.82
N TYR A 93 1.65 -11.98 6.97
CA TYR A 93 0.49 -12.84 6.73
C TYR A 93 -0.73 -12.18 6.08
N THR A 94 -0.74 -10.87 5.85
CA THR A 94 -1.90 -10.16 5.28
C THR A 94 -2.18 -10.52 3.82
N SER A 95 -1.16 -10.96 3.07
CA SER A 95 -1.27 -11.26 1.64
C SER A 95 -1.83 -12.64 1.31
N GLY A 96 -1.91 -13.55 2.27
CA GLY A 96 -2.36 -14.94 2.08
C GLY A 96 -3.54 -15.33 2.97
N THR A 97 -4.06 -14.43 3.80
CA THR A 97 -5.28 -14.62 4.60
C THR A 97 -6.45 -13.91 3.97
N SER A 98 -7.66 -14.44 4.11
CA SER A 98 -8.85 -13.89 3.49
C SER A 98 -9.56 -12.89 4.39
N PHE A 99 -9.67 -11.67 3.92
CA PHE A 99 -10.49 -10.65 4.56
C PHE A 99 -11.98 -11.00 4.50
N LEU A 100 -12.46 -11.50 3.35
CA LEU A 100 -13.89 -11.82 3.12
C LEU A 100 -14.38 -13.03 3.91
N ASP A 101 -13.48 -13.90 4.34
CA ASP A 101 -13.80 -15.06 5.19
C ASP A 101 -13.58 -14.78 6.69
N ASP A 102 -13.36 -13.50 7.05
CA ASP A 102 -13.15 -13.04 8.43
C ASP A 102 -11.91 -13.65 9.12
N GLU A 103 -10.90 -14.03 8.34
CA GLU A 103 -9.69 -14.65 8.87
C GLU A 103 -8.76 -13.63 9.52
N THR A 104 -8.24 -13.97 10.69
CA THR A 104 -7.13 -13.21 11.31
C THR A 104 -5.84 -13.46 10.56
N PRO A 105 -5.02 -12.43 10.26
CA PRO A 105 -3.76 -12.57 9.53
C PRO A 105 -2.66 -13.20 10.41
N THR A 106 -2.71 -14.52 10.56
CA THR A 106 -1.76 -15.35 11.29
C THR A 106 -1.11 -16.37 10.37
N LYS A 107 -0.05 -17.04 10.86
CA LYS A 107 0.67 -18.06 10.11
C LYS A 107 -0.22 -19.26 9.79
N GLU A 108 -1.11 -19.61 10.71
CA GLU A 108 -2.03 -20.77 10.62
C GLU A 108 -3.05 -20.57 9.49
N ASN A 109 -3.53 -19.34 9.29
CA ASN A 109 -4.53 -19.00 8.28
C ASN A 109 -3.91 -18.64 6.93
N TYR A 110 -2.57 -18.62 6.83
CA TYR A 110 -1.88 -18.16 5.64
C TYR A 110 -1.81 -19.24 4.55
N ASP A 111 -2.43 -18.98 3.39
CA ASP A 111 -2.36 -19.83 2.21
C ASP A 111 -2.00 -19.04 0.94
N LYS A 112 -0.81 -19.37 0.38
CA LYS A 112 -0.31 -18.75 -0.88
C LYS A 112 -1.20 -19.07 -2.09
N ASN A 113 -1.85 -20.23 -2.11
CA ASN A 113 -2.58 -20.75 -3.28
C ASN A 113 -3.84 -19.94 -3.56
N ARG A 114 -4.34 -19.20 -2.58
CA ARG A 114 -5.48 -18.29 -2.76
C ARG A 114 -5.20 -17.11 -3.69
N ARG A 115 -3.94 -16.77 -3.93
CA ARG A 115 -3.54 -15.84 -5.00
C ARG A 115 -3.53 -16.59 -6.34
N ILE A 116 -4.71 -16.80 -6.92
CA ILE A 116 -4.92 -17.60 -8.13
C ILE A 116 -4.27 -17.01 -9.38
N LYS A 117 -4.08 -15.69 -9.41
CA LYS A 117 -3.36 -14.94 -10.46
C LYS A 117 -2.71 -13.70 -9.86
N ARG A 118 -1.85 -13.02 -10.63
CA ARG A 118 -1.33 -11.70 -10.28
C ARG A 118 -2.50 -10.76 -9.98
N ARG A 119 -2.49 -10.11 -8.82
CA ARG A 119 -3.52 -9.18 -8.33
C ARG A 119 -4.90 -9.79 -8.09
N LEU A 120 -5.05 -11.11 -8.08
CA LEU A 120 -6.34 -11.75 -7.86
C LEU A 120 -6.25 -12.77 -6.72
N PHE A 121 -7.09 -12.59 -5.74
CA PHE A 121 -7.23 -13.43 -4.55
C PHE A 121 -8.63 -14.03 -4.54
N GLN A 122 -8.77 -15.29 -4.11
CA GLN A 122 -10.04 -15.99 -3.99
C GLN A 122 -10.32 -16.35 -2.54
N SER A 123 -11.51 -15.99 -2.06
CA SER A 123 -12.01 -16.39 -0.73
C SER A 123 -12.42 -17.88 -0.72
N ASN A 124 -12.65 -18.43 0.47
CA ASN A 124 -13.19 -19.79 0.63
C ASN A 124 -14.56 -19.97 -0.03
N LYS A 125 -15.35 -18.88 -0.09
CA LYS A 125 -16.66 -18.85 -0.76
C LYS A 125 -16.57 -18.65 -2.27
N GLY A 126 -15.36 -18.65 -2.84
CA GLY A 126 -15.15 -18.45 -4.28
C GLY A 126 -15.24 -16.99 -4.74
N ILE A 127 -15.43 -16.02 -3.85
CA ILE A 127 -15.51 -14.60 -4.19
C ILE A 127 -14.12 -14.09 -4.57
N LEU A 128 -14.05 -13.35 -5.67
CA LEU A 128 -12.81 -12.77 -6.18
C LEU A 128 -12.62 -11.34 -5.68
N ILE A 129 -11.46 -11.05 -5.11
CA ILE A 129 -11.04 -9.72 -4.66
C ILE A 129 -9.64 -9.41 -5.20
N ASN A 130 -9.35 -8.14 -5.45
CA ASN A 130 -7.99 -7.74 -5.76
C ASN A 130 -7.07 -8.06 -4.57
N ALA A 131 -5.92 -8.71 -4.83
CA ALA A 131 -5.02 -9.17 -3.77
C ALA A 131 -4.42 -8.04 -2.92
N ASP A 132 -4.20 -6.85 -3.53
CA ASP A 132 -3.66 -5.70 -2.82
C ASP A 132 -4.76 -5.04 -1.95
N VAL A 133 -6.02 -5.06 -2.42
CA VAL A 133 -7.19 -4.62 -1.64
C VAL A 133 -7.44 -5.57 -0.47
N ASN A 134 -7.39 -6.88 -0.68
CA ASN A 134 -7.48 -7.86 0.41
C ASN A 134 -6.41 -7.63 1.48
N GLY A 135 -5.16 -7.43 1.05
CA GLY A 135 -4.04 -7.12 1.96
C GLY A 135 -4.26 -5.82 2.73
N ALA A 136 -4.78 -4.77 2.10
CA ALA A 136 -5.07 -3.49 2.76
C ALA A 136 -6.14 -3.65 3.85
N TYR A 137 -7.22 -4.38 3.58
CA TYR A 137 -8.24 -4.67 4.61
C TYR A 137 -7.68 -5.50 5.77
N GLN A 138 -6.82 -6.47 5.50
CA GLN A 138 -6.16 -7.25 6.54
C GLN A 138 -5.18 -6.41 7.39
N ILE A 139 -4.52 -5.42 6.79
CA ILE A 139 -3.70 -4.43 7.51
C ILE A 139 -4.56 -3.60 8.46
N ILE A 140 -5.74 -3.15 8.02
CA ILE A 140 -6.71 -2.45 8.88
C ILE A 140 -7.14 -3.35 10.03
N ARG A 141 -7.49 -4.60 9.75
CA ARG A 141 -7.92 -5.58 10.78
C ARG A 141 -6.84 -5.82 11.85
N LYS A 142 -5.57 -5.84 11.50
CA LYS A 142 -4.46 -5.97 12.46
C LYS A 142 -4.44 -4.86 13.51
N VAL A 143 -4.74 -3.64 13.10
CA VAL A 143 -4.68 -2.45 13.98
C VAL A 143 -6.03 -2.21 14.67
N SER A 144 -7.11 -2.46 13.94
CA SER A 144 -8.49 -2.22 14.39
C SER A 144 -9.34 -3.47 14.14
N PRO A 145 -9.26 -4.52 14.98
CA PRO A 145 -9.99 -5.77 14.77
C PRO A 145 -11.49 -5.58 14.62
N ASN A 146 -12.04 -4.57 15.28
CA ASN A 146 -13.48 -4.26 15.28
C ASN A 146 -13.92 -3.31 14.15
N ALA A 147 -13.00 -2.87 13.28
CA ALA A 147 -13.35 -1.94 12.18
C ALA A 147 -14.43 -2.50 11.24
N PHE A 148 -14.58 -3.82 11.19
CA PHE A 148 -15.54 -4.52 10.34
C PHE A 148 -16.51 -5.40 11.15
N ALA A 149 -16.77 -5.06 12.43
CA ALA A 149 -17.65 -5.83 13.32
C ALA A 149 -19.09 -5.95 12.79
N ASN A 150 -19.53 -4.99 11.98
CA ASN A 150 -20.87 -4.99 11.35
C ASN A 150 -20.90 -5.76 10.02
N GLY A 151 -19.85 -6.50 9.69
CA GLY A 151 -19.72 -7.27 8.45
C GLY A 151 -18.87 -6.59 7.39
N VAL A 152 -18.67 -7.31 6.30
CA VAL A 152 -17.85 -6.88 5.15
C VAL A 152 -18.71 -6.56 3.90
N GLU A 153 -20.00 -6.42 4.08
CA GLU A 153 -20.92 -6.08 3.00
C GLU A 153 -20.66 -4.65 2.50
N GLY A 154 -20.69 -4.48 1.18
CA GLY A 154 -20.48 -3.17 0.54
C GLY A 154 -19.02 -2.71 0.44
N VAL A 155 -18.03 -3.50 0.90
CA VAL A 155 -16.62 -3.15 0.72
C VAL A 155 -16.21 -3.26 -0.75
N GLY A 156 -15.35 -2.34 -1.21
CA GLY A 156 -14.82 -2.37 -2.57
C GLY A 156 -13.92 -3.59 -2.79
N LEU A 157 -14.21 -4.40 -3.80
CA LEU A 157 -13.42 -5.61 -4.10
C LEU A 157 -12.24 -5.34 -5.06
N HIS A 158 -12.32 -4.25 -5.82
CA HIS A 158 -11.33 -3.91 -6.85
C HIS A 158 -10.94 -2.43 -6.78
N PRO A 159 -9.67 -2.12 -7.04
CA PRO A 159 -9.22 -0.73 -7.04
C PRO A 159 -9.76 0.03 -8.24
N VAL A 160 -10.03 1.32 -8.05
CA VAL A 160 -10.37 2.26 -9.12
C VAL A 160 -9.09 2.97 -9.57
N LYS A 161 -8.94 3.13 -10.89
CA LYS A 161 -7.83 3.90 -11.46
C LYS A 161 -8.12 5.39 -11.33
N LEU A 162 -7.19 6.11 -10.70
CA LEU A 162 -7.25 7.56 -10.56
C LEU A 162 -6.19 8.22 -11.43
N ASN A 163 -6.52 9.36 -12.05
CA ASN A 163 -5.57 10.26 -12.69
C ASN A 163 -5.26 11.39 -11.70
N VAL A 164 -4.03 11.40 -11.19
CA VAL A 164 -3.52 12.50 -10.36
C VAL A 164 -2.65 13.35 -11.29
N ALA A 165 -3.24 14.39 -11.86
CA ALA A 165 -2.56 15.33 -12.75
C ALA A 165 -1.68 16.33 -11.99
#